data_cca06a75f4f44f73795dd34a27bfae6e
#
_entry.id   cca06a75f4f44f73795dd34a27bfae6e
#
_cell.length_a   1.000
_cell.length_b   1.000
_cell.length_c   1.000
_cell.angle_alpha   90.00
_cell.angle_beta   90.00
_cell.angle_gamma   90.00
#
_symmetry.space_group_name_H-M   'P 1'
#
loop_
_entity.id
_entity.type
_entity.pdbx_description
1 polymer ?
#
loop_
_entity_poly.entity_id
_entity_poly.type
_entity_poly.pdbx_seq_one_letter_code
_entity_poly.pdbx_strand_id
1 'polypeptide(L)'
;MYSDISKIPFDDGHFQAVEWLDDGFISEWRVFVLDGHIIDMQNYAGDIWTLPSKNTIMHMIYDFEHAPGMNVPPAYTLDVGVVPCKLLNTKVIEVHDFYACGTYSLNDHYHYPIMLWEWWNWYRKSIRDT
;
A
#
# COMPACT_ATOMS: atom_id res chain seq x y z
N MET A 1 -10.88 14.15 0.69
CA MET A 1 -9.61 13.44 0.64
C MET A 1 -9.64 12.19 1.50
N TYR A 2 -9.06 11.10 1.01
CA TYR A 2 -9.08 9.81 1.70
C TYR A 2 -7.91 9.70 2.68
N SER A 3 -8.18 9.82 3.97
CA SER A 3 -7.24 9.50 5.04
C SER A 3 -7.42 8.05 5.53
N ASP A 4 -8.49 7.40 5.12
CA ASP A 4 -8.88 6.04 5.47
C ASP A 4 -8.99 5.23 4.17
N ILE A 5 -8.07 4.27 4.00
CA ILE A 5 -7.96 3.46 2.80
C ILE A 5 -9.21 2.60 2.55
N SER A 6 -9.96 2.23 3.61
CA SER A 6 -11.19 1.44 3.45
C SER A 6 -12.29 2.15 2.67
N LYS A 7 -12.19 3.46 2.53
CA LYS A 7 -13.13 4.28 1.75
C LYS A 7 -12.77 4.37 0.27
N ILE A 8 -11.62 3.86 -0.13
CA ILE A 8 -11.17 3.84 -1.51
C ILE A 8 -11.74 2.60 -2.19
N PRO A 9 -12.59 2.74 -3.24
CA PRO A 9 -13.07 1.58 -3.96
C PRO A 9 -11.92 0.89 -4.70
N PHE A 10 -11.83 -0.43 -4.60
CA PHE A 10 -10.81 -1.21 -5.30
C PHE A 10 -11.41 -1.80 -6.58
N ASP A 11 -10.84 -1.51 -7.73
CA ASP A 11 -11.26 -2.09 -9.00
C ASP A 11 -10.08 -2.65 -9.82
N ASP A 12 -9.64 -2.02 -10.88
CA ASP A 12 -8.82 -2.62 -11.95
C ASP A 12 -7.31 -2.72 -11.68
N GLY A 13 -6.84 -2.57 -10.49
CA GLY A 13 -5.43 -2.77 -10.27
C GLY A 13 -4.74 -1.76 -9.37
N HIS A 14 -5.08 -0.50 -9.42
CA HIS A 14 -4.53 0.46 -8.47
C HIS A 14 -5.47 1.65 -8.26
N PHE A 15 -5.32 2.27 -7.08
CA PHE A 15 -6.01 3.52 -6.74
C PHE A 15 -5.02 4.55 -6.31
N GLN A 16 -5.30 5.79 -6.65
CA GLN A 16 -4.55 6.93 -6.17
C GLN A 16 -5.48 7.82 -5.35
N ALA A 17 -5.08 8.10 -4.12
CA ALA A 17 -5.74 9.06 -3.25
C ALA A 17 -4.73 10.15 -2.91
N VAL A 18 -4.88 11.32 -3.50
CA VAL A 18 -3.95 12.44 -3.33
C VAL A 18 -4.63 13.55 -2.56
N GLU A 19 -4.04 13.92 -1.44
CA GLU A 19 -4.46 15.09 -0.69
C GLU A 19 -3.73 16.32 -1.22
N TRP A 20 -4.49 17.38 -1.50
CA TRP A 20 -3.88 18.68 -1.73
C TRP A 20 -3.25 19.15 -0.43
N LEU A 21 -1.94 19.23 -0.45
CA LEU A 21 -1.16 19.75 0.67
C LEU A 21 -0.41 20.98 0.19
N ASP A 22 -0.52 22.05 0.93
CA ASP A 22 0.17 23.30 0.59
C ASP A 22 1.69 23.09 0.56
N ASP A 23 2.21 22.25 1.47
CA ASP A 23 3.64 21.99 1.62
C ASP A 23 4.10 20.63 1.04
N GLY A 24 3.17 19.82 0.50
CA GLY A 24 3.47 18.49 -0.02
C GLY A 24 3.87 17.49 1.05
N PHE A 25 4.45 16.35 0.61
CA PHE A 25 4.97 15.33 1.52
C PHE A 25 6.43 15.60 1.87
N ILE A 26 6.79 15.42 3.14
CA ILE A 26 8.19 15.49 3.60
C ILE A 26 8.95 14.27 3.09
N SER A 27 8.30 13.11 3.12
CA SER A 27 8.85 11.85 2.60
C SER A 27 7.73 10.97 2.04
N GLU A 28 8.11 10.10 1.12
CA GLU A 28 7.19 9.16 0.49
C GLU A 28 7.81 7.77 0.49
N TRP A 29 6.98 6.77 0.79
CA TRP A 29 7.42 5.40 1.06
C TRP A 29 6.53 4.38 0.39
N ARG A 30 7.14 3.33 -0.15
CA ARG A 30 6.44 2.16 -0.66
C ARG A 30 6.49 1.04 0.35
N VAL A 31 5.32 0.57 0.77
CA VAL A 31 5.15 -0.53 1.71
C VAL A 31 4.75 -1.78 0.94
N PHE A 32 5.51 -2.85 1.10
CA PHE A 32 5.22 -4.14 0.48
C PHE A 32 4.45 -5.00 1.47
N VAL A 33 3.26 -5.44 1.09
CA VAL A 33 2.34 -6.17 1.96
C VAL A 33 2.09 -7.57 1.40
N LEU A 34 2.21 -8.58 2.27
CA LEU A 34 1.87 -9.98 1.98
C LEU A 34 1.05 -10.54 3.14
N ASP A 35 -0.13 -11.04 2.84
CA ASP A 35 -1.07 -11.65 3.81
C ASP A 35 -1.26 -10.76 5.07
N GLY A 36 -1.45 -9.46 4.86
CA GLY A 36 -1.65 -8.50 5.93
C GLY A 36 -0.40 -8.09 6.71
N HIS A 37 0.77 -8.56 6.30
CA HIS A 37 2.05 -8.26 6.96
C HIS A 37 2.90 -7.34 6.12
N ILE A 38 3.57 -6.39 6.77
CA ILE A 38 4.58 -5.55 6.14
C ILE A 38 5.84 -6.40 5.94
N ILE A 39 6.20 -6.64 4.67
CA ILE A 39 7.41 -7.40 4.31
C ILE A 39 8.61 -6.47 4.22
N ASP A 40 8.42 -5.31 3.62
CA ASP A 40 9.49 -4.32 3.44
C ASP A 40 8.88 -2.92 3.28
N MET A 41 9.69 -1.91 3.47
CA MET A 41 9.31 -0.52 3.27
C MET A 41 10.49 0.25 2.72
N GLN A 42 10.30 0.93 1.60
CA GLN A 42 11.36 1.67 0.91
C GLN A 42 10.99 3.13 0.71
N ASN A 43 11.93 4.01 1.01
CA ASN A 43 11.80 5.44 0.69
C ASN A 43 12.06 5.64 -0.81
N TYR A 44 11.15 6.29 -1.50
CA TYR A 44 11.33 6.61 -2.91
C TYR A 44 11.37 8.11 -3.19
N ALA A 45 10.99 8.95 -2.25
CA ALA A 45 11.06 10.40 -2.38
C ALA A 45 11.17 11.08 -1.02
N GLY A 46 11.81 12.24 -1.00
CA GLY A 46 11.92 13.08 0.18
C GLY A 46 12.93 12.58 1.22
N ASP A 47 12.72 13.02 2.45
CA ASP A 47 13.67 12.83 3.56
C ASP A 47 13.59 11.40 4.12
N ILE A 48 14.68 10.64 3.95
CA ILE A 48 14.78 9.26 4.46
C ILE A 48 14.71 9.17 5.99
N TRP A 49 14.99 10.26 6.69
CA TRP A 49 14.95 10.29 8.15
C TRP A 49 13.57 10.58 8.74
N THR A 50 12.64 11.00 7.90
CA THR A 50 11.26 11.23 8.29
C THR A 50 10.43 9.98 8.00
N LEU A 51 10.34 9.09 9.01
CA LEU A 51 9.67 7.81 8.88
C LEU A 51 8.16 7.94 9.06
N PRO A 52 7.36 7.17 8.30
CA PRO A 52 5.93 7.09 8.54
C PRO A 52 5.63 6.31 9.82
N SER A 53 4.44 6.50 10.37
CA SER A 53 3.97 5.78 11.55
C SER A 53 3.63 4.32 11.19
N LYS A 54 4.38 3.37 11.74
CA LYS A 54 4.11 1.94 11.57
C LYS A 54 2.70 1.57 12.02
N ASN A 55 2.27 2.08 13.17
CA ASN A 55 0.93 1.79 13.70
C ASN A 55 -0.17 2.30 12.75
N THR A 56 0.01 3.49 12.20
CA THR A 56 -0.93 4.05 11.24
C THR A 56 -0.99 3.19 9.97
N ILE A 57 0.17 2.77 9.44
CA ILE A 57 0.22 1.87 8.27
C ILE A 57 -0.49 0.55 8.57
N MET A 58 -0.26 -0.04 9.74
CA MET A 58 -0.92 -1.30 10.13
C MET A 58 -2.43 -1.15 10.22
N HIS A 59 -2.93 -0.02 10.73
CA HIS A 59 -4.36 0.27 10.73
C HIS A 59 -4.91 0.43 9.31
N MET A 60 -4.18 1.11 8.42
CA MET A 60 -4.56 1.24 7.01
C MET A 60 -4.69 -0.12 6.32
N ILE A 61 -3.72 -1.00 6.53
CA ILE A 61 -3.73 -2.37 6.00
C ILE A 61 -4.94 -3.13 6.53
N TYR A 62 -5.18 -3.08 7.83
CA TYR A 62 -6.31 -3.75 8.46
C TYR A 62 -7.63 -3.24 7.87
N ASP A 63 -7.84 -1.94 7.82
CA ASP A 63 -9.07 -1.33 7.32
C ASP A 63 -9.31 -1.68 5.85
N PHE A 64 -8.26 -1.64 5.05
CA PHE A 64 -8.34 -2.00 3.63
C PHE A 64 -8.73 -3.47 3.43
N GLU A 65 -8.09 -4.38 4.16
CA GLU A 65 -8.33 -5.83 4.00
C GLU A 65 -9.67 -6.29 4.58
N HIS A 66 -10.23 -5.55 5.54
CA HIS A 66 -11.49 -5.89 6.18
C HIS A 66 -12.67 -5.03 5.72
N ALA A 67 -12.48 -4.19 4.70
CA ALA A 67 -13.55 -3.37 4.16
C ALA A 67 -14.66 -4.24 3.55
N PRO A 68 -15.95 -3.98 3.84
CA PRO A 68 -17.04 -4.77 3.32
C PRO A 68 -17.07 -4.80 1.79
N GLY A 69 -17.24 -5.98 1.20
CA GLY A 69 -17.34 -6.15 -0.24
C GLY A 69 -16.00 -6.05 -0.98
N MET A 70 -14.90 -5.92 -0.26
CA MET A 70 -13.57 -5.86 -0.88
C MET A 70 -13.01 -7.27 -1.11
N ASN A 71 -12.52 -7.50 -2.32
CA ASN A 71 -11.75 -8.68 -2.67
C ASN A 71 -10.28 -8.29 -2.82
N VAL A 72 -9.58 -8.27 -1.70
CA VAL A 72 -8.21 -7.76 -1.62
C VAL A 72 -7.21 -8.85 -1.99
N PRO A 73 -6.26 -8.58 -2.91
CA PRO A 73 -5.20 -9.53 -3.21
C PRO A 73 -4.30 -9.78 -1.99
N PRO A 74 -3.72 -10.99 -1.87
CA PRO A 74 -2.81 -11.28 -0.75
C PRO A 74 -1.50 -10.50 -0.80
N ALA A 75 -1.09 -10.07 -1.98
CA ALA A 75 0.11 -9.27 -2.18
C ALA A 75 -0.22 -7.96 -2.91
N TYR A 76 0.23 -6.86 -2.37
CA TYR A 76 0.06 -5.53 -2.96
C TYR A 76 1.09 -4.55 -2.39
N THR A 77 1.17 -3.36 -2.97
CA THR A 77 1.95 -2.26 -2.40
C THR A 77 1.04 -1.12 -1.99
N LEU A 78 1.41 -0.49 -0.89
CA LEU A 78 0.75 0.70 -0.35
C LEU A 78 1.76 1.81 -0.29
N ASP A 79 1.54 2.86 -1.07
CA ASP A 79 2.37 4.06 -1.02
C ASP A 79 1.80 5.04 0.00
N VAL A 80 2.65 5.49 0.90
CA VAL A 80 2.30 6.42 1.97
C VAL A 80 3.23 7.62 1.98
N GLY A 81 2.70 8.74 2.43
CA GLY A 81 3.48 9.96 2.58
C GLY A 81 3.39 10.50 4.00
N VAL A 82 4.44 11.18 4.43
CA VAL A 82 4.47 11.88 5.72
C VAL A 82 4.28 13.38 5.48
N VAL A 83 3.31 13.94 6.19
CA VAL A 83 2.99 15.37 6.12
C VAL A 83 3.45 16.08 7.40
N PRO A 84 3.71 17.41 7.34
CA PRO A 84 4.12 18.18 8.52
C PRO A 84 2.93 18.43 9.46
N CYS A 85 2.42 17.38 10.08
CA CYS A 85 1.32 17.43 11.02
C CYS A 85 1.69 16.68 12.29
N LYS A 86 1.31 17.21 13.46
CA LYS A 86 1.63 16.58 14.75
C LYS A 86 0.83 15.31 15.01
N LEU A 87 -0.40 15.23 14.45
CA LEU A 87 -1.28 14.08 14.61
C LEU A 87 -1.62 13.52 13.24
N LEU A 88 -1.57 12.17 13.12
CA LEU A 88 -1.89 11.47 11.87
C LEU A 88 -1.10 12.01 10.69
N ASN A 89 0.22 12.07 10.84
CA ASN A 89 1.11 12.61 9.82
C ASN A 89 1.36 11.67 8.64
N THR A 90 0.92 10.43 8.73
CA THR A 90 1.06 9.42 7.67
C THR A 90 -0.25 9.31 6.89
N LYS A 91 -0.17 9.52 5.56
CA LYS A 91 -1.32 9.53 4.66
C LYS A 91 -1.13 8.51 3.54
N VAL A 92 -2.23 7.95 3.05
CA VAL A 92 -2.22 7.12 1.86
C VAL A 92 -2.00 7.98 0.63
N ILE A 93 -1.10 7.54 -0.24
CA ILE A 93 -0.92 8.11 -1.57
C ILE A 93 -1.60 7.22 -2.61
N GLU A 94 -1.24 5.93 -2.63
CA GLU A 94 -1.68 5.02 -3.69
C GLU A 94 -1.64 3.57 -3.21
N VAL A 95 -2.53 2.75 -3.76
CA VAL A 95 -2.47 1.28 -3.61
C VAL A 95 -2.27 0.69 -4.99
N HIS A 96 -1.23 -0.13 -5.15
CA HIS A 96 -0.91 -0.80 -6.40
C HIS A 96 -1.20 -2.28 -6.33
N ASP A 97 -1.73 -2.80 -7.41
CA ASP A 97 -1.74 -4.23 -7.67
C ASP A 97 -0.29 -4.73 -7.84
N PHE A 98 0.05 -5.79 -7.13
CA PHE A 98 1.45 -6.22 -6.99
C PHE A 98 2.12 -6.54 -8.33
N TYR A 99 1.38 -7.13 -9.28
CA TYR A 99 1.97 -7.53 -10.56
C TYR A 99 2.50 -6.32 -11.37
N ALA A 100 1.94 -5.14 -11.13
CA ALA A 100 2.26 -3.93 -11.89
C ALA A 100 3.40 -3.10 -11.28
N CYS A 101 3.78 -3.36 -10.03
CA CYS A 101 4.76 -2.52 -9.34
C CYS A 101 6.21 -3.00 -9.47
N GLY A 102 6.44 -4.24 -9.92
CA GLY A 102 7.78 -4.82 -10.05
C GLY A 102 8.52 -4.95 -8.72
N THR A 103 9.83 -5.21 -8.79
CA THR A 103 10.69 -5.34 -7.61
C THR A 103 11.24 -4.01 -7.12
N TYR A 104 10.79 -2.92 -7.67
CA TYR A 104 11.39 -1.60 -7.49
C TYR A 104 11.69 -1.30 -6.02
N SER A 105 12.98 -1.22 -5.69
CA SER A 105 13.52 -0.97 -4.35
C SER A 105 13.25 -2.05 -3.29
N LEU A 106 12.59 -3.16 -3.62
CA LEU A 106 12.40 -4.25 -2.66
C LEU A 106 13.74 -4.90 -2.32
N ASN A 107 14.13 -4.89 -1.06
CA ASN A 107 15.35 -5.54 -0.58
C ASN A 107 15.16 -7.04 -0.35
N ASP A 108 13.94 -7.45 -0.05
CA ASP A 108 13.61 -8.84 0.27
C ASP A 108 13.32 -9.66 -0.98
N HIS A 109 14.39 -10.11 -1.63
CA HIS A 109 14.29 -10.94 -2.84
C HIS A 109 13.70 -12.33 -2.58
N TYR A 110 13.71 -12.79 -1.35
CA TYR A 110 13.11 -14.08 -0.97
C TYR A 110 11.59 -14.04 -1.09
N HIS A 111 10.95 -12.99 -0.59
CA HIS A 111 9.49 -12.89 -0.60
C HIS A 111 8.91 -12.46 -1.95
N TYR A 112 9.69 -11.87 -2.83
CA TYR A 112 9.17 -11.37 -4.10
C TYR A 112 8.50 -12.46 -4.96
N PRO A 113 9.15 -13.62 -5.22
CA PRO A 113 8.48 -14.68 -5.97
C PRO A 113 7.26 -15.26 -5.25
N ILE A 114 7.28 -15.31 -3.92
CA ILE A 114 6.14 -15.76 -3.11
C ILE A 114 4.97 -14.79 -3.29
N MET A 115 5.20 -13.50 -3.23
CA MET A 115 4.18 -12.46 -3.43
C MET A 115 3.56 -12.55 -4.82
N LEU A 116 4.36 -12.74 -5.87
CA LEU A 116 3.86 -12.94 -7.23
C LEU A 116 3.02 -14.19 -7.36
N TRP A 117 3.45 -15.29 -6.74
CA TRP A 117 2.73 -16.57 -6.76
C TRP A 117 1.37 -16.47 -6.05
N GLU A 118 1.35 -15.88 -4.86
CA GLU A 118 0.13 -15.68 -4.10
C GLU A 118 -0.85 -14.76 -4.83
N TRP A 119 -0.35 -13.65 -5.39
CA TRP A 119 -1.16 -12.76 -6.21
C TRP A 119 -1.75 -13.49 -7.43
N TRP A 120 -0.94 -14.26 -8.14
CA TRP A 120 -1.37 -15.00 -9.33
C TRP A 120 -2.46 -16.03 -9.01
N ASN A 121 -2.30 -16.74 -7.90
CA ASN A 121 -3.30 -17.72 -7.47
C ASN A 121 -4.63 -17.04 -7.10
N TRP A 122 -4.57 -15.92 -6.41
CA TRP A 122 -5.75 -15.12 -6.10
C TRP A 122 -6.43 -14.62 -7.38
N TYR A 123 -5.67 -14.06 -8.31
CA TYR A 123 -6.18 -13.54 -9.58
C TYR A 123 -6.88 -14.63 -10.40
N ARG A 124 -6.28 -15.80 -10.53
CA ARG A 124 -6.90 -16.92 -11.27
C ARG A 124 -8.21 -17.37 -10.66
N LYS A 125 -8.32 -17.39 -9.35
CA LYS A 125 -9.57 -17.73 -8.65
C LYS A 125 -10.62 -16.66 -8.89
N SER A 126 -10.27 -15.40 -8.82
CA SER A 126 -11.17 -14.28 -9.04
C SER A 126 -11.78 -14.31 -10.46
N ILE A 127 -11.00 -14.67 -11.46
CA ILE A 127 -11.50 -14.82 -12.84
C ILE A 127 -12.48 -15.99 -12.95
N ARG A 128 -12.20 -17.12 -12.30
CA ARG A 128 -13.05 -18.32 -12.37
C ARG A 128 -14.40 -18.13 -11.69
N ASP A 129 -14.46 -17.29 -10.68
CA ASP A 129 -15.66 -17.06 -9.87
C ASP A 129 -16.57 -15.95 -10.46
N THR A 130 -16.15 -15.38 -11.57
CA THR A 130 -16.98 -14.46 -12.38
C THR A 130 -17.59 -15.20 -13.60
#